data_3170649c2bd27ca08937f6856767ecbc
#
_entry.id   3170649c2bd27ca08937f6856767ecbc
#
_cell.length_a   1.000
_cell.length_b   1.000
_cell.length_c   1.000
_cell.angle_alpha   90.00
_cell.angle_beta   90.00
_cell.angle_gamma   90.00
#
_symmetry.space_group_name_H-M   'P 1'
#
loop_
_entity.id
_entity.type
_entity.pdbx_description
1 polymer ?
#
loop_
_entity_poly.entity_id
_entity_poly.type
_entity_poly.pdbx_seq_one_letter_code
_entity_poly.pdbx_strand_id
1 'polypeptide(L)'
;MLQKLFGFVPSSMTVKREVIAGITTFLTMAYILAVNPSILSDAGMDKGAVFTATVISSVLATLVMAMYAKLPFALAPGMGLNAFFAYTVVLTMGYSWQFALTAVFIEGIIFILLTLTGLRQKIVDSMPLVLRRAISPGIGFFIAFIGLKNAGIVSASPATFVTMGNLHDPAVLLAAFGILLSAVLLIKKVTGALLIGILVTTVIGIPLGVTHFSSVLDVPPSIAPVVMKFDWHNVLSFDMAICVLTFLFIDMFDTIGTLLGVSHRAGMVDEKGNIPHLTEAFMADAIGTAAGAMLGTSTVTTYVESASGVNAGGRSGLTSFTTAICFVLALFLAPLFLAIPAQATAPALVLVGVMMMTDVSKLHLGDFADAVPAFVCIALMPLTYSISDGILMGLITYVLLRIFAGRYRELKLGMIVLAVLFVLKYAFL
;
A
#
# COMPACT_ATOMS: atom_id res chain seq x y z
N MET A 1 -17.09 22.81 19.19
CA MET A 1 -15.92 21.90 19.35
C MET A 1 -15.70 21.05 18.10
N LEU A 2 -16.68 20.29 17.62
CA LEU A 2 -16.56 19.41 16.43
C LEU A 2 -16.13 20.15 15.16
N GLN A 3 -16.68 21.35 14.89
CA GLN A 3 -16.29 22.16 13.74
C GLN A 3 -14.80 22.54 13.75
N LYS A 4 -14.31 22.97 14.92
CA LYS A 4 -12.91 23.41 15.07
C LYS A 4 -11.93 22.23 14.93
N LEU A 5 -12.25 21.08 15.50
CA LEU A 5 -11.36 19.90 15.52
C LEU A 5 -11.43 19.10 14.20
N PHE A 6 -12.63 18.90 13.65
CA PHE A 6 -12.86 17.95 12.56
C PHE A 6 -13.37 18.58 11.27
N GLY A 7 -13.57 19.91 11.22
CA GLY A 7 -14.19 20.54 10.06
C GLY A 7 -15.67 20.19 9.89
N PHE A 8 -16.34 19.70 10.94
CA PHE A 8 -17.74 19.29 10.90
C PHE A 8 -18.67 20.50 10.75
N VAL A 9 -19.53 20.49 9.73
CA VAL A 9 -20.48 21.57 9.41
C VAL A 9 -21.90 21.11 9.73
N PRO A 10 -22.52 21.57 10.85
CA PRO A 10 -23.84 21.07 11.30
C PRO A 10 -24.98 21.29 10.31
N SER A 11 -24.87 22.29 9.42
CA SER A 11 -25.91 22.59 8.41
C SER A 11 -25.98 21.57 7.28
N SER A 12 -24.89 20.83 7.02
CA SER A 12 -24.79 19.86 5.90
C SER A 12 -24.40 18.46 6.34
N MET A 13 -23.98 18.27 7.60
CA MET A 13 -23.46 17.01 8.12
C MET A 13 -24.22 16.58 9.38
N THR A 14 -24.32 15.27 9.61
CA THR A 14 -24.87 14.71 10.85
C THR A 14 -23.86 13.77 11.50
N VAL A 15 -23.71 13.84 12.83
CA VAL A 15 -22.78 13.00 13.59
C VAL A 15 -23.04 11.52 13.33
N LYS A 16 -24.32 11.10 13.29
CA LYS A 16 -24.69 9.70 13.00
C LYS A 16 -24.11 9.23 11.66
N ARG A 17 -24.20 10.07 10.62
CA ARG A 17 -23.72 9.74 9.27
C ARG A 17 -22.20 9.65 9.21
N GLU A 18 -21.50 10.57 9.87
CA GLU A 18 -20.05 10.56 9.98
C GLU A 18 -19.54 9.29 10.72
N VAL A 19 -20.20 8.91 11.81
CA VAL A 19 -19.87 7.70 12.58
C VAL A 19 -20.10 6.44 11.73
N ILE A 20 -21.25 6.32 11.05
CA ILE A 20 -21.53 5.19 10.15
C ILE A 20 -20.47 5.13 9.04
N ALA A 21 -20.11 6.26 8.47
CA ALA A 21 -19.09 6.36 7.43
C ALA A 21 -17.71 5.90 7.94
N GLY A 22 -17.33 6.28 9.16
CA GLY A 22 -16.07 5.85 9.77
C GLY A 22 -16.01 4.35 10.05
N ILE A 23 -17.10 3.77 10.56
CA ILE A 23 -17.24 2.32 10.73
C ILE A 23 -17.15 1.61 9.36
N THR A 24 -17.81 2.17 8.33
CA THR A 24 -17.77 1.63 6.96
C THR A 24 -16.35 1.63 6.41
N THR A 25 -15.60 2.72 6.57
CA THR A 25 -14.18 2.80 6.19
C THR A 25 -13.37 1.73 6.92
N PHE A 26 -13.51 1.63 8.24
CA PHE A 26 -12.79 0.62 9.02
C PHE A 26 -13.07 -0.80 8.50
N LEU A 27 -14.33 -1.18 8.33
CA LEU A 27 -14.70 -2.53 7.88
C LEU A 27 -14.14 -2.86 6.49
N THR A 28 -13.98 -1.87 5.61
CA THR A 28 -13.43 -2.10 4.27
C THR A 28 -11.91 -2.22 4.26
N MET A 29 -11.21 -1.63 5.22
CA MET A 29 -9.74 -1.64 5.29
C MET A 29 -9.17 -2.51 6.42
N ALA A 30 -10.01 -3.06 7.31
CA ALA A 30 -9.55 -3.83 8.48
C ALA A 30 -8.78 -5.12 8.12
N TYR A 31 -8.88 -5.59 6.88
CA TYR A 31 -8.08 -6.71 6.37
C TYR A 31 -6.58 -6.47 6.52
N ILE A 32 -6.12 -5.21 6.55
CA ILE A 32 -4.70 -4.86 6.70
C ILE A 32 -4.13 -5.36 8.03
N LEU A 33 -4.97 -5.49 9.06
CA LEU A 33 -4.60 -5.99 10.38
C LEU A 33 -4.16 -7.47 10.35
N ALA A 34 -4.60 -8.23 9.35
CA ALA A 34 -4.12 -9.58 9.10
C ALA A 34 -3.00 -9.60 8.05
N VAL A 35 -3.14 -8.81 6.99
CA VAL A 35 -2.27 -8.87 5.82
C VAL A 35 -0.91 -8.25 6.09
N ASN A 36 -0.83 -7.08 6.72
CA ASN A 36 0.46 -6.43 6.99
C ASN A 36 1.35 -7.26 7.93
N PRO A 37 0.86 -7.77 9.09
CA PRO A 37 1.65 -8.67 9.92
C PRO A 37 2.07 -9.95 9.18
N SER A 38 1.24 -10.49 8.30
CA SER A 38 1.60 -11.65 7.49
C SER A 38 2.76 -11.37 6.54
N ILE A 39 2.70 -10.25 5.78
CA ILE A 39 3.75 -9.88 4.82
C ILE A 39 5.07 -9.57 5.53
N LEU A 40 5.04 -8.77 6.59
CA LEU A 40 6.26 -8.38 7.30
C LEU A 40 6.86 -9.53 8.11
N SER A 41 6.06 -10.52 8.52
CA SER A 41 6.59 -11.75 9.14
C SER A 41 7.37 -12.62 8.16
N ASP A 42 7.05 -12.58 6.84
CA ASP A 42 7.87 -13.23 5.81
C ASP A 42 9.29 -12.63 5.75
N ALA A 43 9.44 -11.35 6.13
CA ALA A 43 10.73 -10.67 6.27
C ALA A 43 11.45 -10.96 7.61
N GLY A 44 10.89 -11.84 8.45
CA GLY A 44 11.47 -12.22 9.75
C GLY A 44 11.11 -11.30 10.92
N MET A 45 10.12 -10.42 10.76
CA MET A 45 9.60 -9.59 11.85
C MET A 45 8.61 -10.37 12.74
N ASP A 46 8.55 -10.06 14.04
CA ASP A 46 7.57 -10.65 14.94
C ASP A 46 6.15 -10.25 14.55
N LYS A 47 5.32 -11.24 14.19
CA LYS A 47 3.96 -11.05 13.66
C LYS A 47 3.05 -10.31 14.64
N GLY A 48 3.16 -10.61 15.94
CA GLY A 48 2.36 -9.95 16.98
C GLY A 48 2.77 -8.50 17.20
N ALA A 49 4.07 -8.23 17.27
CA ALA A 49 4.59 -6.88 17.41
C ALA A 49 4.24 -6.01 16.19
N VAL A 50 4.33 -6.56 14.98
CA VAL A 50 3.91 -5.87 13.74
C VAL A 50 2.41 -5.58 13.75
N PHE A 51 1.57 -6.50 14.25
CA PHE A 51 0.12 -6.23 14.40
C PHE A 51 -0.11 -4.99 15.26
N THR A 52 0.50 -4.93 16.43
CA THR A 52 0.37 -3.78 17.33
C THR A 52 0.93 -2.51 16.70
N ALA A 53 2.09 -2.57 16.04
CA ALA A 53 2.67 -1.46 15.29
C ALA A 53 1.75 -0.95 14.18
N THR A 54 1.12 -1.87 13.43
CA THR A 54 0.16 -1.57 12.38
C THR A 54 -1.04 -0.79 12.92
N VAL A 55 -1.62 -1.25 14.03
CA VAL A 55 -2.77 -0.57 14.64
C VAL A 55 -2.38 0.82 15.12
N ILE A 56 -1.30 0.93 15.92
CA ILE A 56 -0.92 2.21 16.53
C ILE A 56 -0.53 3.23 15.45
N SER A 57 0.22 2.83 14.42
CA SER A 57 0.61 3.72 13.32
C SER A 57 -0.61 4.18 12.52
N SER A 58 -1.55 3.27 12.23
CA SER A 58 -2.81 3.60 11.55
C SER A 58 -3.65 4.58 12.37
N VAL A 59 -3.75 4.37 13.68
CA VAL A 59 -4.45 5.29 14.59
C VAL A 59 -3.80 6.67 14.56
N LEU A 60 -2.48 6.76 14.75
CA LEU A 60 -1.76 8.03 14.77
C LEU A 60 -1.92 8.80 13.45
N ALA A 61 -1.65 8.16 12.33
CA ALA A 61 -1.76 8.79 11.01
C ALA A 61 -3.21 9.23 10.71
N THR A 62 -4.19 8.38 11.01
CA THR A 62 -5.61 8.68 10.79
C THR A 62 -6.09 9.79 11.74
N LEU A 63 -5.58 9.90 12.96
CA LEU A 63 -5.86 11.02 13.85
C LEU A 63 -5.28 12.34 13.35
N VAL A 64 -4.06 12.33 12.78
CA VAL A 64 -3.49 13.52 12.13
C VAL A 64 -4.37 13.92 10.93
N MET A 65 -4.80 12.98 10.10
CA MET A 65 -5.72 13.24 9.00
C MET A 65 -7.05 13.82 9.51
N ALA A 66 -7.61 13.28 10.61
CA ALA A 66 -8.86 13.71 11.19
C ALA A 66 -8.83 15.15 11.75
N MET A 67 -7.76 15.50 12.47
CA MET A 67 -7.69 16.76 13.23
C MET A 67 -6.94 17.87 12.50
N TYR A 68 -5.90 17.52 11.72
CA TYR A 68 -5.08 18.50 11.00
C TYR A 68 -5.61 18.74 9.58
N ALA A 69 -5.74 17.68 8.76
CA ALA A 69 -6.32 17.81 7.42
C ALA A 69 -7.84 17.93 7.42
N LYS A 70 -8.53 17.43 8.46
CA LYS A 70 -10.00 17.44 8.61
C LYS A 70 -10.74 16.74 7.47
N LEU A 71 -10.11 15.73 6.88
CA LEU A 71 -10.62 14.97 5.75
C LEU A 71 -11.15 13.59 6.20
N PRO A 72 -12.16 13.02 5.51
CA PRO A 72 -12.76 11.73 5.84
C PRO A 72 -11.94 10.54 5.32
N PHE A 73 -10.61 10.60 5.40
CA PHE A 73 -9.71 9.57 4.86
C PHE A 73 -8.96 8.88 5.98
N ALA A 74 -8.77 7.56 5.84
CA ALA A 74 -8.03 6.75 6.79
C ALA A 74 -6.69 6.30 6.19
N LEU A 75 -5.72 6.10 7.06
CA LEU A 75 -4.36 5.71 6.71
C LEU A 75 -3.99 4.41 7.42
N ALA A 76 -3.21 3.59 6.73
CA ALA A 76 -2.61 2.37 7.27
C ALA A 76 -1.37 1.99 6.43
N PRO A 77 -0.56 0.99 6.84
CA PRO A 77 0.57 0.51 6.04
C PRO A 77 0.16 0.11 4.62
N GLY A 78 0.82 0.69 3.61
CA GLY A 78 0.48 0.53 2.20
C GLY A 78 0.86 -0.83 1.65
N MET A 79 -0.05 -1.51 0.95
CA MET A 79 0.17 -2.89 0.46
C MET A 79 1.37 -3.01 -0.49
N GLY A 80 1.52 -2.07 -1.44
CA GLY A 80 2.66 -2.05 -2.36
C GLY A 80 3.98 -1.81 -1.66
N LEU A 81 3.98 -0.93 -0.65
CA LEU A 81 5.13 -0.59 0.16
C LEU A 81 5.53 -1.73 1.10
N ASN A 82 4.54 -2.45 1.67
CA ASN A 82 4.77 -3.67 2.44
C ASN A 82 5.44 -4.75 1.61
N ALA A 83 4.95 -4.94 0.38
CA ALA A 83 5.50 -5.91 -0.54
C ALA A 83 6.93 -5.54 -0.98
N PHE A 84 7.21 -4.27 -1.26
CA PHE A 84 8.55 -3.79 -1.55
C PHE A 84 9.49 -3.98 -0.37
N PHE A 85 9.04 -3.64 0.85
CA PHE A 85 9.78 -3.85 2.09
C PHE A 85 10.20 -5.31 2.25
N ALA A 86 9.21 -6.23 2.29
CA ALA A 86 9.45 -7.62 2.64
C ALA A 86 10.10 -8.40 1.49
N TYR A 87 9.53 -8.32 0.29
CA TYR A 87 9.92 -9.21 -0.80
C TYR A 87 11.08 -8.67 -1.62
N THR A 88 11.13 -7.35 -1.85
CA THR A 88 12.25 -6.78 -2.63
C THR A 88 13.45 -6.51 -1.73
N VAL A 89 13.32 -5.66 -0.71
CA VAL A 89 14.48 -5.23 0.09
C VAL A 89 15.02 -6.36 0.95
N VAL A 90 14.16 -7.10 1.66
CA VAL A 90 14.65 -8.13 2.59
C VAL A 90 14.92 -9.43 1.85
N LEU A 91 13.94 -10.01 1.14
CA LEU A 91 14.08 -11.35 0.59
C LEU A 91 14.88 -11.41 -0.72
N THR A 92 14.76 -10.42 -1.59
CA THR A 92 15.48 -10.42 -2.89
C THR A 92 16.86 -9.77 -2.78
N MET A 93 16.95 -8.56 -2.18
CA MET A 93 18.25 -7.88 -2.03
C MET A 93 19.07 -8.43 -0.85
N GLY A 94 18.47 -9.23 0.05
CA GLY A 94 19.16 -9.90 1.16
C GLY A 94 19.50 -9.00 2.35
N TYR A 95 18.89 -7.80 2.45
CA TYR A 95 19.10 -6.91 3.58
C TYR A 95 18.24 -7.31 4.78
N SER A 96 18.68 -6.89 5.97
CA SER A 96 17.89 -7.07 7.19
C SER A 96 16.60 -6.23 7.14
N TRP A 97 15.56 -6.65 7.84
CA TRP A 97 14.34 -5.85 7.96
C TRP A 97 14.59 -4.53 8.71
N GLN A 98 15.61 -4.47 9.55
CA GLN A 98 16.07 -3.25 10.22
C GLN A 98 16.60 -2.22 9.21
N PHE A 99 17.34 -2.68 8.18
CA PHE A 99 17.76 -1.83 7.07
C PHE A 99 16.55 -1.26 6.31
N ALA A 100 15.58 -2.12 5.96
CA ALA A 100 14.36 -1.68 5.29
C ALA A 100 13.56 -0.69 6.14
N LEU A 101 13.48 -0.92 7.46
CA LEU A 101 12.83 -0.02 8.41
C LEU A 101 13.53 1.34 8.50
N THR A 102 14.87 1.35 8.44
CA THR A 102 15.66 2.58 8.39
C THR A 102 15.39 3.36 7.10
N ALA A 103 15.28 2.66 5.96
CA ALA A 103 14.92 3.30 4.69
C ALA A 103 13.55 3.97 4.74
N VAL A 104 12.54 3.30 5.33
CA VAL A 104 11.19 3.87 5.53
C VAL A 104 11.23 5.07 6.48
N PHE A 105 12.03 5.03 7.53
CA PHE A 105 12.18 6.17 8.44
C PHE A 105 12.79 7.40 7.74
N ILE A 106 13.87 7.19 6.99
CA ILE A 106 14.54 8.25 6.23
C ILE A 106 13.58 8.82 5.16
N GLU A 107 12.86 7.94 4.45
CA GLU A 107 11.83 8.31 3.49
C GLU A 107 10.77 9.21 4.13
N GLY A 108 10.21 8.82 5.29
CA GLY A 108 9.23 9.61 6.02
C GLY A 108 9.74 11.00 6.41
N ILE A 109 11.00 11.13 6.86
CA ILE A 109 11.62 12.41 7.17
C ILE A 109 11.78 13.27 5.90
N ILE A 110 12.28 12.68 4.81
CA ILE A 110 12.38 13.39 3.52
C ILE A 110 10.99 13.84 3.06
N PHE A 111 9.98 13.02 3.24
CA PHE A 111 8.61 13.31 2.84
C PHE A 111 8.00 14.49 3.62
N ILE A 112 8.28 14.58 4.94
CA ILE A 112 7.93 15.76 5.76
C ILE A 112 8.60 17.00 5.18
N LEU A 113 9.91 16.96 4.90
CA LEU A 113 10.67 18.10 4.35
C LEU A 113 10.15 18.52 2.97
N LEU A 114 9.87 17.56 2.08
CA LEU A 114 9.31 17.83 0.75
C LEU A 114 7.91 18.46 0.84
N THR A 115 7.10 18.04 1.79
CA THR A 115 5.77 18.60 2.02
C THR A 115 5.85 20.03 2.53
N LEU A 116 6.74 20.31 3.50
CA LEU A 116 6.97 21.66 4.04
C LEU A 116 7.51 22.64 2.98
N THR A 117 8.36 22.17 2.07
CA THR A 117 8.98 23.01 1.04
C THR A 117 8.14 23.17 -0.23
N GLY A 118 7.05 22.40 -0.37
CA GLY A 118 6.22 22.36 -1.58
C GLY A 118 6.92 21.77 -2.81
N LEU A 119 8.09 21.15 -2.65
CA LEU A 119 8.85 20.54 -3.74
C LEU A 119 8.23 19.25 -4.26
N ARG A 120 7.35 18.60 -3.48
CA ARG A 120 6.70 17.35 -3.82
C ARG A 120 6.06 17.37 -5.19
N GLN A 121 5.25 18.40 -5.50
CA GLN A 121 4.59 18.55 -6.79
C GLN A 121 5.58 18.62 -7.96
N LYS A 122 6.70 19.32 -7.78
CA LYS A 122 7.73 19.46 -8.83
C LYS A 122 8.40 18.11 -9.15
N ILE A 123 8.59 17.25 -8.14
CA ILE A 123 9.17 15.91 -8.32
C ILE A 123 8.18 15.03 -9.09
N VAL A 124 6.91 15.02 -8.69
CA VAL A 124 5.84 14.31 -9.42
C VAL A 124 5.79 14.72 -10.88
N ASP A 125 5.85 16.03 -11.14
CA ASP A 125 5.78 16.57 -12.49
C ASP A 125 7.04 16.30 -13.32
N SER A 126 8.13 15.90 -12.68
CA SER A 126 9.36 15.48 -13.40
C SER A 126 9.25 14.09 -14.02
N MET A 127 8.36 13.22 -13.54
CA MET A 127 8.19 11.87 -14.07
C MET A 127 7.23 11.84 -15.27
N PRO A 128 7.50 11.01 -16.31
CA PRO A 128 6.59 10.86 -17.46
C PRO A 128 5.22 10.38 -17.01
N LEU A 129 4.16 10.97 -17.57
CA LEU A 129 2.78 10.64 -17.21
C LEU A 129 2.46 9.15 -17.44
N VAL A 130 3.01 8.55 -18.48
CA VAL A 130 2.81 7.14 -18.80
C VAL A 130 3.39 6.23 -17.74
N LEU A 131 4.58 6.52 -17.22
CA LEU A 131 5.18 5.73 -16.13
C LEU A 131 4.42 5.93 -14.82
N ARG A 132 4.05 7.18 -14.49
CA ARG A 132 3.19 7.45 -13.32
C ARG A 132 1.92 6.60 -13.32
N ARG A 133 1.30 6.42 -14.50
CA ARG A 133 0.11 5.59 -14.67
C ARG A 133 0.40 4.08 -14.71
N ALA A 134 1.62 3.67 -15.05
CA ALA A 134 2.03 2.27 -15.11
C ALA A 134 2.44 1.69 -13.75
N ILE A 135 2.89 2.54 -12.82
CA ILE A 135 3.38 2.10 -11.49
C ILE A 135 2.27 1.37 -10.71
N SER A 136 1.09 1.96 -10.56
CA SER A 136 -0.01 1.34 -9.81
C SER A 136 -0.44 -0.01 -10.38
N PRO A 137 -0.69 -0.17 -11.70
CA PRO A 137 -0.92 -1.48 -12.29
C PRO A 137 0.22 -2.48 -12.11
N GLY A 138 1.47 -2.04 -12.22
CA GLY A 138 2.63 -2.90 -12.01
C GLY A 138 2.70 -3.45 -10.58
N ILE A 139 2.53 -2.58 -9.59
CA ILE A 139 2.43 -2.95 -8.18
C ILE A 139 1.22 -3.89 -7.96
N GLY A 140 0.07 -3.58 -8.57
CA GLY A 140 -1.12 -4.42 -8.48
C GLY A 140 -0.87 -5.83 -9.00
N PHE A 141 -0.21 -5.96 -10.15
CA PHE A 141 0.15 -7.26 -10.73
C PHE A 141 1.16 -8.00 -9.83
N PHE A 142 2.15 -7.29 -9.27
CA PHE A 142 3.12 -7.85 -8.34
C PHE A 142 2.46 -8.38 -7.06
N ILE A 143 1.57 -7.61 -6.43
CA ILE A 143 0.84 -8.03 -5.23
C ILE A 143 -0.08 -9.23 -5.53
N ALA A 144 -0.77 -9.22 -6.67
CA ALA A 144 -1.60 -10.36 -7.10
C ALA A 144 -0.75 -11.63 -7.30
N PHE A 145 0.44 -11.50 -7.90
CA PHE A 145 1.37 -12.61 -8.08
C PHE A 145 1.84 -13.18 -6.73
N ILE A 146 2.19 -12.32 -5.76
CA ILE A 146 2.50 -12.73 -4.39
C ILE A 146 1.31 -13.48 -3.76
N GLY A 147 0.11 -12.93 -3.90
CA GLY A 147 -1.11 -13.58 -3.41
C GLY A 147 -1.31 -14.98 -4.01
N LEU A 148 -1.17 -15.13 -5.32
CA LEU A 148 -1.28 -16.43 -6.01
C LEU A 148 -0.20 -17.43 -5.56
N LYS A 149 1.04 -16.93 -5.32
CA LYS A 149 2.13 -17.76 -4.77
C LYS A 149 1.82 -18.20 -3.34
N ASN A 150 1.40 -17.27 -2.47
CA ASN A 150 1.08 -17.59 -1.07
C ASN A 150 -0.16 -18.48 -0.94
N ALA A 151 -1.08 -18.40 -1.90
CA ALA A 151 -2.19 -19.32 -2.05
C ALA A 151 -1.76 -20.74 -2.49
N GLY A 152 -0.54 -20.92 -2.98
CA GLY A 152 -0.08 -22.16 -3.59
C GLY A 152 -0.67 -22.43 -4.98
N ILE A 153 -1.41 -21.47 -5.56
CA ILE A 153 -1.98 -21.56 -6.92
C ILE A 153 -0.86 -21.44 -7.96
N VAL A 154 0.14 -20.62 -7.69
CA VAL A 154 1.36 -20.53 -8.49
C VAL A 154 2.52 -21.09 -7.67
N SER A 155 3.30 -21.99 -8.25
CA SER A 155 4.47 -22.63 -7.63
C SER A 155 5.70 -22.50 -8.52
N ALA A 156 6.88 -22.64 -7.91
CA ALA A 156 8.15 -22.59 -8.63
C ALA A 156 8.32 -23.84 -9.51
N SER A 157 8.89 -23.64 -10.70
CA SER A 157 9.24 -24.71 -11.65
C SER A 157 10.63 -24.48 -12.20
N PRO A 158 11.55 -25.46 -12.12
CA PRO A 158 12.90 -25.32 -12.69
C PRO A 158 12.91 -25.10 -14.21
N ALA A 159 11.89 -25.61 -14.92
CA ALA A 159 11.82 -25.54 -16.38
C ALA A 159 11.19 -24.26 -16.91
N THR A 160 10.19 -23.70 -16.18
CA THR A 160 9.35 -22.58 -16.65
C THR A 160 9.34 -21.40 -15.67
N PHE A 161 10.16 -21.45 -14.61
CA PHE A 161 10.20 -20.55 -13.44
C PHE A 161 8.93 -20.63 -12.59
N VAL A 162 7.73 -20.65 -13.19
CA VAL A 162 6.45 -20.79 -12.52
C VAL A 162 5.56 -21.80 -13.23
N THR A 163 4.72 -22.49 -12.45
CA THR A 163 3.71 -23.44 -12.94
C THR A 163 2.48 -23.40 -12.05
N MET A 164 1.39 -24.03 -12.49
CA MET A 164 0.20 -24.23 -11.67
C MET A 164 0.56 -25.13 -10.49
N GLY A 165 0.16 -24.72 -9.29
CA GLY A 165 0.32 -25.49 -8.07
C GLY A 165 -0.59 -26.71 -8.00
N ASN A 166 -0.47 -27.48 -6.92
CA ASN A 166 -1.29 -28.68 -6.72
C ASN A 166 -2.72 -28.31 -6.29
N LEU A 167 -3.65 -28.33 -7.23
CA LEU A 167 -5.06 -28.04 -6.97
C LEU A 167 -5.80 -29.13 -6.14
N HIS A 168 -5.16 -30.25 -5.82
CA HIS A 168 -5.72 -31.27 -4.91
C HIS A 168 -5.36 -30.97 -3.45
N ASP A 169 -4.50 -30.00 -3.17
CA ASP A 169 -4.18 -29.57 -1.81
C ASP A 169 -5.38 -28.80 -1.21
N PRO A 170 -5.92 -29.24 -0.06
CA PRO A 170 -7.02 -28.55 0.61
C PRO A 170 -6.72 -27.08 0.91
N ALA A 171 -5.46 -26.73 1.19
CA ALA A 171 -5.04 -25.35 1.46
C ALA A 171 -5.15 -24.47 0.20
N VAL A 172 -4.77 -25.02 -0.97
CA VAL A 172 -4.89 -24.33 -2.28
C VAL A 172 -6.36 -24.15 -2.67
N LEU A 173 -7.17 -25.19 -2.48
CA LEU A 173 -8.62 -25.10 -2.73
C LEU A 173 -9.30 -24.11 -1.81
N LEU A 174 -8.90 -24.05 -0.54
CA LEU A 174 -9.40 -23.08 0.43
C LEU A 174 -9.08 -21.63 -0.02
N ALA A 175 -7.87 -21.38 -0.48
CA ALA A 175 -7.47 -20.06 -0.99
C ALA A 175 -8.23 -19.69 -2.28
N ALA A 176 -8.38 -20.63 -3.22
CA ALA A 176 -9.18 -20.43 -4.45
C ALA A 176 -10.65 -20.11 -4.12
N PHE A 177 -11.25 -20.86 -3.18
CA PHE A 177 -12.58 -20.53 -2.66
C PHE A 177 -12.64 -19.13 -2.07
N GLY A 178 -11.66 -18.72 -1.25
CA GLY A 178 -11.58 -17.39 -0.65
C GLY A 178 -11.52 -16.29 -1.70
N ILE A 179 -10.76 -16.48 -2.80
CA ILE A 179 -10.70 -15.54 -3.93
C ILE A 179 -12.08 -15.38 -4.56
N LEU A 180 -12.74 -16.50 -4.90
CA LEU A 180 -14.06 -16.48 -5.52
C LEU A 180 -15.13 -15.86 -4.62
N LEU A 181 -15.16 -16.23 -3.34
CA LEU A 181 -16.09 -15.68 -2.36
C LEU A 181 -15.91 -14.15 -2.24
N SER A 182 -14.68 -13.69 -2.01
CA SER A 182 -14.40 -12.28 -1.87
C SER A 182 -14.72 -11.49 -3.15
N ALA A 183 -14.45 -12.06 -4.33
CA ALA A 183 -14.81 -11.46 -5.62
C ALA A 183 -16.34 -11.32 -5.76
N VAL A 184 -17.11 -12.35 -5.41
CA VAL A 184 -18.59 -12.31 -5.44
C VAL A 184 -19.13 -11.24 -4.48
N LEU A 185 -18.56 -11.13 -3.26
CA LEU A 185 -18.94 -10.11 -2.30
C LEU A 185 -18.63 -8.69 -2.81
N LEU A 186 -17.49 -8.49 -3.49
CA LEU A 186 -17.13 -7.22 -4.13
C LEU A 186 -18.09 -6.87 -5.28
N ILE A 187 -18.46 -7.84 -6.14
CA ILE A 187 -19.44 -7.66 -7.23
C ILE A 187 -20.78 -7.23 -6.64
N LYS A 188 -21.19 -7.84 -5.53
CA LYS A 188 -22.43 -7.51 -4.81
C LYS A 188 -22.32 -6.22 -3.99
N LYS A 189 -21.16 -5.53 -4.02
CA LYS A 189 -20.90 -4.30 -3.27
C LYS A 189 -21.11 -4.43 -1.76
N VAL A 190 -20.80 -5.59 -1.20
CA VAL A 190 -20.91 -5.84 0.25
C VAL A 190 -19.81 -5.05 0.97
N THR A 191 -20.20 -4.25 1.95
CA THR A 191 -19.25 -3.51 2.79
C THR A 191 -18.35 -4.48 3.56
N GLY A 192 -17.03 -4.29 3.51
CA GLY A 192 -16.08 -5.18 4.17
C GLY A 192 -15.88 -6.53 3.46
N ALA A 193 -16.18 -6.63 2.15
CA ALA A 193 -16.11 -7.85 1.37
C ALA A 193 -14.79 -8.63 1.57
N LEU A 194 -13.64 -7.95 1.59
CA LEU A 194 -12.33 -8.59 1.79
C LEU A 194 -12.21 -9.16 3.21
N LEU A 195 -12.60 -8.39 4.22
CA LEU A 195 -12.55 -8.87 5.61
C LEU A 195 -13.49 -10.06 5.83
N ILE A 196 -14.72 -10.00 5.31
CA ILE A 196 -15.68 -11.12 5.38
C ILE A 196 -15.10 -12.34 4.66
N GLY A 197 -14.52 -12.16 3.48
CA GLY A 197 -13.87 -13.23 2.74
C GLY A 197 -12.76 -13.89 3.53
N ILE A 198 -11.87 -13.10 4.15
CA ILE A 198 -10.79 -13.59 5.02
C ILE A 198 -11.37 -14.39 6.20
N LEU A 199 -12.33 -13.81 6.92
CA LEU A 199 -12.90 -14.46 8.11
C LEU A 199 -13.61 -15.77 7.77
N VAL A 200 -14.42 -15.80 6.71
CA VAL A 200 -15.10 -17.03 6.26
C VAL A 200 -14.08 -18.08 5.83
N THR A 201 -13.07 -17.71 5.06
CA THR A 201 -11.99 -18.62 4.64
C THR A 201 -11.23 -19.16 5.84
N THR A 202 -10.95 -18.32 6.84
CA THR A 202 -10.28 -18.70 8.09
C THR A 202 -11.12 -19.72 8.87
N VAL A 203 -12.43 -19.50 9.01
CA VAL A 203 -13.36 -20.42 9.71
C VAL A 203 -13.44 -21.77 9.00
N ILE A 204 -13.56 -21.77 7.66
CA ILE A 204 -13.55 -23.01 6.86
C ILE A 204 -12.20 -23.72 6.97
N GLY A 205 -11.10 -22.99 7.16
CA GLY A 205 -9.78 -23.56 7.38
C GLY A 205 -9.61 -24.33 8.69
N ILE A 206 -10.48 -24.11 9.70
CA ILE A 206 -10.41 -24.84 10.99
C ILE A 206 -10.62 -26.37 10.81
N PRO A 207 -11.72 -26.84 10.24
CA PRO A 207 -11.91 -28.27 10.04
C PRO A 207 -10.93 -28.91 9.05
N LEU A 208 -10.29 -28.09 8.20
CA LEU A 208 -9.26 -28.55 7.25
C LEU A 208 -7.84 -28.61 7.88
N GLY A 209 -7.69 -28.22 9.16
CA GLY A 209 -6.40 -28.21 9.85
C GLY A 209 -5.45 -27.08 9.37
N VAL A 210 -5.93 -26.14 8.58
CA VAL A 210 -5.14 -25.01 8.05
C VAL A 210 -5.10 -23.83 9.05
N THR A 211 -6.18 -23.68 9.85
CA THR A 211 -6.31 -22.60 10.83
C THR A 211 -6.28 -23.13 12.24
N HIS A 212 -5.42 -22.54 13.08
CA HIS A 212 -5.35 -22.81 14.51
C HIS A 212 -5.85 -21.60 15.28
N PHE A 213 -6.91 -21.78 16.03
CA PHE A 213 -7.57 -20.71 16.77
C PHE A 213 -7.42 -20.93 18.28
N SER A 214 -6.94 -19.91 19.01
CA SER A 214 -6.71 -19.99 20.47
C SER A 214 -7.73 -19.20 21.28
N SER A 215 -7.96 -17.94 20.93
CA SER A 215 -8.86 -17.02 21.66
C SER A 215 -9.35 -15.91 20.75
N VAL A 216 -10.41 -15.20 21.16
CA VAL A 216 -10.94 -14.02 20.42
C VAL A 216 -10.36 -12.73 20.97
N LEU A 217 -10.21 -12.63 22.27
CA LEU A 217 -9.77 -11.43 22.99
C LEU A 217 -8.54 -11.76 23.83
N ASP A 218 -7.55 -10.88 23.79
CA ASP A 218 -6.36 -10.94 24.62
C ASP A 218 -5.74 -9.55 24.78
N VAL A 219 -4.74 -9.44 25.64
CA VAL A 219 -3.91 -8.24 25.78
C VAL A 219 -3.14 -8.03 24.46
N PRO A 220 -3.04 -6.79 23.97
CA PRO A 220 -2.28 -6.49 22.76
C PRO A 220 -0.84 -7.03 22.85
N PRO A 221 -0.30 -7.67 21.80
CA PRO A 221 1.07 -8.12 21.76
C PRO A 221 2.08 -6.99 22.00
N SER A 222 3.20 -7.31 22.65
CA SER A 222 4.24 -6.32 22.90
C SER A 222 4.89 -5.83 21.60
N ILE A 223 5.07 -4.52 21.46
CA ILE A 223 5.76 -3.88 20.33
C ILE A 223 7.29 -3.92 20.47
N ALA A 224 7.83 -4.27 21.65
CA ALA A 224 9.25 -4.20 21.97
C ALA A 224 10.19 -4.91 20.97
N PRO A 225 9.80 -6.02 20.31
CA PRO A 225 10.66 -6.66 19.32
C PRO A 225 10.97 -5.80 18.08
N VAL A 226 10.10 -4.86 17.71
CA VAL A 226 10.20 -4.11 16.46
C VAL A 226 10.38 -2.60 16.63
N VAL A 227 10.05 -2.03 17.80
CA VAL A 227 10.10 -0.58 18.02
C VAL A 227 11.53 -0.05 17.99
N MET A 228 11.77 1.03 17.22
CA MET A 228 13.07 1.73 17.11
C MET A 228 14.25 0.82 16.71
N LYS A 229 14.00 -0.28 16.01
CA LYS A 229 15.02 -1.23 15.56
C LYS A 229 15.59 -0.82 14.21
N PHE A 230 16.40 0.23 14.20
CA PHE A 230 17.04 0.74 12.98
C PHE A 230 18.45 0.18 12.78
N ASP A 231 18.86 -0.03 11.54
CA ASP A 231 20.23 -0.33 11.14
C ASP A 231 20.87 0.93 10.51
N TRP A 232 21.73 1.60 11.25
CA TRP A 232 22.43 2.80 10.81
C TRP A 232 23.78 2.52 10.13
N HIS A 233 24.26 1.27 10.13
CA HIS A 233 25.59 0.93 9.61
C HIS A 233 25.69 1.13 8.09
N ASN A 234 24.62 0.85 7.37
CA ASN A 234 24.55 0.92 5.92
C ASN A 234 23.80 2.16 5.40
N VAL A 235 23.59 3.17 6.24
CA VAL A 235 22.77 4.36 5.90
C VAL A 235 23.33 5.18 4.73
N LEU A 236 24.64 5.21 4.55
CA LEU A 236 25.30 5.92 3.45
C LEU A 236 25.56 5.04 2.22
N SER A 237 25.05 3.81 2.19
CA SER A 237 25.18 2.93 1.04
C SER A 237 24.35 3.43 -0.16
N PHE A 238 24.80 3.09 -1.35
CA PHE A 238 24.06 3.39 -2.58
C PHE A 238 22.69 2.66 -2.61
N ASP A 239 22.63 1.44 -2.09
CA ASP A 239 21.39 0.67 -1.99
C ASP A 239 20.39 1.31 -1.02
N MET A 240 20.85 1.89 0.10
CA MET A 240 19.99 2.67 0.97
C MET A 240 19.35 3.84 0.23
N ALA A 241 20.15 4.60 -0.53
CA ALA A 241 19.63 5.72 -1.31
C ALA A 241 18.61 5.28 -2.35
N ILE A 242 18.83 4.13 -3.02
CA ILE A 242 17.87 3.56 -3.97
C ILE A 242 16.59 3.09 -3.27
N CYS A 243 16.71 2.40 -2.13
CA CYS A 243 15.55 1.95 -1.37
C CYS A 243 14.71 3.13 -0.91
N VAL A 244 15.32 4.15 -0.31
CA VAL A 244 14.66 5.39 0.12
C VAL A 244 13.95 6.08 -1.04
N LEU A 245 14.65 6.23 -2.18
CA LEU A 245 14.08 6.85 -3.38
C LEU A 245 12.91 6.04 -3.93
N THR A 246 13.00 4.72 -3.91
CA THR A 246 11.94 3.83 -4.39
C THR A 246 10.71 3.89 -3.47
N PHE A 247 10.89 3.81 -2.15
CA PHE A 247 9.81 4.02 -1.19
C PHE A 247 9.13 5.37 -1.41
N LEU A 248 9.92 6.44 -1.51
CA LEU A 248 9.42 7.80 -1.74
C LEU A 248 8.58 7.91 -3.02
N PHE A 249 9.01 7.30 -4.13
CA PHE A 249 8.24 7.33 -5.38
C PHE A 249 6.96 6.51 -5.28
N ILE A 250 7.02 5.28 -4.75
CA ILE A 250 5.84 4.43 -4.61
C ILE A 250 4.80 5.14 -3.75
N ASP A 251 5.19 5.61 -2.57
CA ASP A 251 4.30 6.29 -1.61
C ASP A 251 3.71 7.56 -2.21
N MET A 252 4.54 8.38 -2.85
CA MET A 252 4.10 9.63 -3.46
C MET A 252 3.03 9.42 -4.53
N PHE A 253 3.17 8.39 -5.40
CA PHE A 253 2.19 8.11 -6.45
C PHE A 253 0.94 7.43 -5.91
N ASP A 254 1.09 6.54 -4.94
CA ASP A 254 -0.04 5.87 -4.30
C ASP A 254 -0.92 6.88 -3.56
N THR A 255 -0.32 7.72 -2.72
CA THR A 255 -1.04 8.75 -1.96
C THR A 255 -1.72 9.78 -2.87
N ILE A 256 -1.03 10.30 -3.91
CA ILE A 256 -1.63 11.26 -4.85
C ILE A 256 -2.80 10.62 -5.60
N GLY A 257 -2.61 9.41 -6.11
CA GLY A 257 -3.66 8.67 -6.82
C GLY A 257 -4.88 8.43 -5.96
N THR A 258 -4.66 7.99 -4.71
CA THR A 258 -5.72 7.72 -3.75
C THR A 258 -6.44 8.99 -3.32
N LEU A 259 -5.71 10.05 -2.94
CA LEU A 259 -6.30 11.33 -2.53
C LEU A 259 -7.14 11.95 -3.64
N LEU A 260 -6.65 11.97 -4.89
CA LEU A 260 -7.40 12.45 -6.05
C LEU A 260 -8.66 11.59 -6.28
N GLY A 261 -8.51 10.27 -6.30
CA GLY A 261 -9.61 9.35 -6.56
C GLY A 261 -10.72 9.43 -5.51
N VAL A 262 -10.36 9.48 -4.23
CA VAL A 262 -11.33 9.55 -3.13
C VAL A 262 -11.95 10.94 -3.02
N SER A 263 -11.16 12.02 -3.21
CA SER A 263 -11.66 13.39 -3.18
C SER A 263 -12.65 13.68 -4.32
N HIS A 264 -12.41 13.13 -5.52
CA HIS A 264 -13.38 13.19 -6.63
C HIS A 264 -14.70 12.52 -6.26
N ARG A 265 -14.66 11.31 -5.68
CA ARG A 265 -15.87 10.60 -5.22
C ARG A 265 -16.59 11.33 -4.08
N ALA A 266 -15.82 12.05 -3.25
CA ALA A 266 -16.34 12.87 -2.17
C ALA A 266 -17.01 14.16 -2.66
N GLY A 267 -16.82 14.55 -3.92
CA GLY A 267 -17.23 15.84 -4.45
C GLY A 267 -16.49 17.01 -3.79
N MET A 268 -15.24 16.76 -3.33
CA MET A 268 -14.40 17.75 -2.64
C MET A 268 -13.43 18.47 -3.58
N VAL A 269 -13.37 18.09 -4.84
CA VAL A 269 -12.50 18.71 -5.84
C VAL A 269 -13.19 19.95 -6.38
N ASP A 270 -12.51 21.11 -6.35
CA ASP A 270 -13.02 22.34 -6.91
C ASP A 270 -13.04 22.33 -8.46
N GLU A 271 -13.63 23.36 -9.08
CA GLU A 271 -13.70 23.52 -10.54
C GLU A 271 -12.32 23.59 -11.21
N LYS A 272 -11.29 23.93 -10.47
CA LYS A 272 -9.88 23.99 -10.93
C LYS A 272 -9.11 22.69 -10.72
N GLY A 273 -9.75 21.67 -10.12
CA GLY A 273 -9.13 20.39 -9.84
C GLY A 273 -8.33 20.36 -8.51
N ASN A 274 -8.45 21.36 -7.64
CA ASN A 274 -7.74 21.37 -6.37
C ASN A 274 -8.52 20.60 -5.29
N ILE A 275 -7.79 19.93 -4.42
CA ILE A 275 -8.32 19.26 -3.24
C ILE A 275 -8.10 20.17 -2.02
N PRO A 276 -9.14 20.45 -1.20
CA PRO A 276 -8.94 21.20 0.02
C PRO A 276 -8.02 20.45 0.98
N HIS A 277 -7.17 21.19 1.69
CA HIS A 277 -6.26 20.63 2.70
C HIS A 277 -5.32 19.51 2.18
N LEU A 278 -4.94 19.57 0.90
CA LEU A 278 -4.07 18.55 0.28
C LEU A 278 -2.69 18.50 0.95
N THR A 279 -2.11 19.65 1.29
CA THR A 279 -0.81 19.72 1.97
C THR A 279 -0.87 19.10 3.36
N GLU A 280 -1.95 19.34 4.09
CA GLU A 280 -2.19 18.77 5.41
C GLU A 280 -2.42 17.25 5.34
N ALA A 281 -3.10 16.77 4.27
CA ALA A 281 -3.26 15.34 4.02
C ALA A 281 -1.92 14.66 3.74
N PHE A 282 -1.07 15.29 2.94
CA PHE A 282 0.29 14.82 2.70
C PHE A 282 1.16 14.83 3.94
N MET A 283 0.95 15.79 4.83
CA MET A 283 1.68 15.82 6.10
C MET A 283 1.22 14.69 7.02
N ALA A 284 -0.07 14.34 7.03
CA ALA A 284 -0.58 13.20 7.79
C ALA A 284 0.05 11.87 7.33
N ASP A 285 0.21 11.71 6.04
CA ASP A 285 0.87 10.58 5.40
C ASP A 285 2.36 10.49 5.81
N ALA A 286 3.10 11.59 5.65
CA ALA A 286 4.52 11.67 5.99
C ALA A 286 4.80 11.43 7.49
N ILE A 287 3.98 12.01 8.38
CA ILE A 287 4.06 11.78 9.84
C ILE A 287 3.72 10.32 10.13
N GLY A 288 2.69 9.77 9.48
CA GLY A 288 2.29 8.37 9.61
C GLY A 288 3.42 7.41 9.24
N THR A 289 4.12 7.68 8.15
CA THR A 289 5.28 6.90 7.68
C THR A 289 6.44 6.94 8.67
N ALA A 290 6.87 8.14 9.07
CA ALA A 290 7.96 8.29 10.03
C ALA A 290 7.62 7.61 11.39
N ALA A 291 6.41 7.85 11.91
CA ALA A 291 5.95 7.23 13.14
C ALA A 291 5.77 5.71 12.98
N GLY A 292 5.26 5.24 11.85
CA GLY A 292 5.13 3.82 11.52
C GLY A 292 6.45 3.09 11.55
N ALA A 293 7.49 3.65 10.93
CA ALA A 293 8.84 3.11 10.98
C ALA A 293 9.40 3.07 12.40
N MET A 294 9.19 4.12 13.21
CA MET A 294 9.60 4.13 14.62
C MET A 294 8.90 3.03 15.43
N LEU A 295 7.64 2.76 15.13
CA LEU A 295 6.83 1.73 15.78
C LEU A 295 7.14 0.32 15.28
N GLY A 296 7.80 0.17 14.13
CA GLY A 296 8.18 -1.12 13.56
C GLY A 296 7.21 -1.66 12.51
N THR A 297 6.66 -0.78 11.67
CA THR A 297 5.90 -1.15 10.48
C THR A 297 6.41 -0.38 9.25
N SER A 298 5.96 -0.79 8.06
CA SER A 298 6.33 -0.14 6.80
C SER A 298 5.63 1.22 6.61
N THR A 299 5.84 1.85 5.47
CA THR A 299 5.26 3.15 5.07
C THR A 299 3.74 3.15 5.23
N VAL A 300 3.23 4.18 5.91
CA VAL A 300 1.80 4.39 6.17
C VAL A 300 1.26 5.39 5.16
N THR A 301 0.24 5.01 4.40
CA THR A 301 -0.32 5.81 3.30
C THR A 301 -1.84 5.89 3.37
N THR A 302 -2.42 6.81 2.60
CA THR A 302 -3.88 7.00 2.51
C THR A 302 -4.53 5.85 1.76
N TYR A 303 -5.63 5.30 2.30
CA TYR A 303 -6.33 4.13 1.76
C TYR A 303 -7.47 4.49 0.84
N VAL A 304 -7.51 3.85 -0.35
CA VAL A 304 -8.60 4.01 -1.35
C VAL A 304 -9.95 3.52 -0.81
N GLU A 305 -9.95 2.60 0.14
CA GLU A 305 -11.12 2.11 0.86
C GLU A 305 -11.87 3.20 1.61
N SER A 306 -11.24 4.33 1.90
CA SER A 306 -11.88 5.55 2.40
C SER A 306 -13.04 6.02 1.52
N ALA A 307 -13.01 5.67 0.22
CA ALA A 307 -14.11 5.92 -0.70
C ALA A 307 -15.43 5.26 -0.24
N SER A 308 -15.38 4.13 0.48
CA SER A 308 -16.57 3.47 1.00
C SER A 308 -17.26 4.29 2.08
N GLY A 309 -16.50 4.86 3.01
CA GLY A 309 -17.03 5.78 4.02
C GLY A 309 -17.54 7.10 3.41
N VAL A 310 -16.81 7.63 2.43
CA VAL A 310 -17.26 8.80 1.66
C VAL A 310 -18.58 8.53 0.95
N ASN A 311 -18.73 7.35 0.33
CA ASN A 311 -19.99 6.94 -0.31
C ASN A 311 -21.12 6.75 0.71
N ALA A 312 -20.81 6.34 1.96
CA ALA A 312 -21.76 6.28 3.07
C ALA A 312 -22.13 7.67 3.63
N GLY A 313 -21.43 8.71 3.16
CA GLY A 313 -21.72 10.11 3.44
C GLY A 313 -20.75 10.81 4.38
N GLY A 314 -19.59 10.23 4.67
CA GLY A 314 -18.50 10.89 5.38
C GLY A 314 -17.96 12.09 4.61
N ARG A 315 -17.79 13.23 5.30
CA ARG A 315 -17.32 14.48 4.68
C ARG A 315 -16.36 15.26 5.54
N SER A 316 -16.10 14.81 6.77
CA SER A 316 -15.27 15.53 7.73
C SER A 316 -14.27 14.62 8.44
N GLY A 317 -13.31 15.20 9.17
CA GLY A 317 -12.38 14.46 10.00
C GLY A 317 -13.04 13.58 11.09
N LEU A 318 -14.33 13.79 11.38
CA LEU A 318 -15.06 12.95 12.34
C LEU A 318 -15.22 11.51 11.82
N THR A 319 -15.34 11.32 10.51
CA THR A 319 -15.29 9.99 9.86
C THR A 319 -13.95 9.30 10.16
N SER A 320 -12.83 9.96 9.91
CA SER A 320 -11.49 9.43 10.17
C SER A 320 -11.25 9.19 11.66
N PHE A 321 -11.69 10.09 12.53
CA PHE A 321 -11.64 9.91 13.98
C PHE A 321 -12.37 8.64 14.43
N THR A 322 -13.57 8.39 13.89
CA THR A 322 -14.33 7.17 14.17
C THR A 322 -13.58 5.92 13.69
N THR A 323 -12.97 5.98 12.51
CA THR A 323 -12.14 4.88 11.99
C THR A 323 -10.95 4.59 12.91
N ALA A 324 -10.28 5.63 13.42
CA ALA A 324 -9.19 5.48 14.38
C ALA A 324 -9.65 4.80 15.68
N ILE A 325 -10.82 5.15 16.20
CA ILE A 325 -11.42 4.47 17.38
C ILE A 325 -11.64 2.98 17.09
N CYS A 326 -12.17 2.64 15.90
CA CYS A 326 -12.35 1.24 15.52
C CYS A 326 -11.03 0.47 15.47
N PHE A 327 -9.94 1.10 14.98
CA PHE A 327 -8.60 0.50 15.04
C PHE A 327 -8.13 0.28 16.48
N VAL A 328 -8.34 1.23 17.39
CA VAL A 328 -8.00 1.04 18.82
C VAL A 328 -8.73 -0.15 19.41
N LEU A 329 -10.03 -0.30 19.11
CA LEU A 329 -10.80 -1.46 19.56
C LEU A 329 -10.28 -2.78 18.99
N ALA A 330 -9.79 -2.77 17.75
CA ALA A 330 -9.21 -3.94 17.10
C ALA A 330 -7.91 -4.44 17.75
N LEU A 331 -7.19 -3.62 18.55
CA LEU A 331 -6.02 -4.06 19.33
C LEU A 331 -6.32 -5.26 20.22
N PHE A 332 -7.50 -5.29 20.84
CA PHE A 332 -7.92 -6.37 21.73
C PHE A 332 -8.38 -7.63 20.98
N LEU A 333 -8.56 -7.53 19.65
CA LEU A 333 -8.88 -8.64 18.75
C LEU A 333 -7.61 -9.28 18.13
N ALA A 334 -6.43 -8.98 18.65
CA ALA A 334 -5.16 -9.49 18.15
C ALA A 334 -5.16 -11.01 17.89
N PRO A 335 -5.62 -11.90 18.80
CA PRO A 335 -5.61 -13.33 18.55
C PRO A 335 -6.44 -13.72 17.32
N LEU A 336 -7.57 -13.05 17.09
CA LEU A 336 -8.43 -13.29 15.93
C LEU A 336 -7.68 -12.99 14.62
N PHE A 337 -7.02 -11.83 14.53
CA PHE A 337 -6.29 -11.44 13.32
C PHE A 337 -5.01 -12.25 13.12
N LEU A 338 -4.32 -12.60 14.20
CA LEU A 338 -3.07 -13.38 14.15
C LEU A 338 -3.28 -14.86 13.81
N ALA A 339 -4.48 -15.41 14.11
CA ALA A 339 -4.87 -16.77 13.75
C ALA A 339 -5.16 -16.93 12.25
N ILE A 340 -5.30 -15.83 11.50
CA ILE A 340 -5.60 -15.87 10.06
C ILE A 340 -4.39 -16.46 9.31
N PRO A 341 -4.58 -17.57 8.58
CA PRO A 341 -3.49 -18.21 7.83
C PRO A 341 -3.21 -17.48 6.50
N ALA A 342 -2.03 -17.70 5.93
CA ALA A 342 -1.64 -17.09 4.65
C ALA A 342 -2.63 -17.39 3.51
N GLN A 343 -3.22 -18.58 3.49
CA GLN A 343 -4.23 -19.00 2.52
C GLN A 343 -5.51 -18.16 2.59
N ALA A 344 -5.84 -17.62 3.76
CA ALA A 344 -6.99 -16.73 3.92
C ALA A 344 -6.66 -15.26 3.64
N THR A 345 -5.39 -14.83 3.78
CA THR A 345 -4.97 -13.47 3.40
C THR A 345 -4.66 -13.34 1.92
N ALA A 346 -4.23 -14.41 1.26
CA ALA A 346 -3.91 -14.44 -0.17
C ALA A 346 -5.05 -13.91 -1.07
N PRO A 347 -6.33 -14.24 -0.84
CA PRO A 347 -7.46 -13.66 -1.58
C PRO A 347 -7.49 -12.13 -1.57
N ALA A 348 -7.19 -11.52 -0.43
CA ALA A 348 -7.15 -10.05 -0.35
C ALA A 348 -6.01 -9.48 -1.19
N LEU A 349 -4.80 -10.08 -1.17
CA LEU A 349 -3.68 -9.67 -2.00
C LEU A 349 -4.03 -9.73 -3.50
N VAL A 350 -4.63 -10.84 -3.93
CA VAL A 350 -5.03 -11.00 -5.34
C VAL A 350 -6.05 -9.93 -5.75
N LEU A 351 -7.09 -9.71 -4.94
CA LEU A 351 -8.17 -8.79 -5.31
C LEU A 351 -7.77 -7.31 -5.17
N VAL A 352 -6.92 -6.96 -4.20
CA VAL A 352 -6.30 -5.62 -4.15
C VAL A 352 -5.44 -5.39 -5.39
N GLY A 353 -4.64 -6.38 -5.77
CA GLY A 353 -3.89 -6.33 -7.03
C GLY A 353 -4.79 -6.09 -8.24
N VAL A 354 -5.93 -6.80 -8.34
CA VAL A 354 -6.93 -6.58 -9.40
C VAL A 354 -7.49 -5.14 -9.37
N MET A 355 -7.79 -4.61 -8.19
CA MET A 355 -8.28 -3.22 -8.07
C MET A 355 -7.25 -2.20 -8.56
N MET A 356 -5.97 -2.39 -8.24
CA MET A 356 -4.88 -1.53 -8.72
C MET A 356 -4.64 -1.65 -10.22
N MET A 357 -4.85 -2.85 -10.80
CA MET A 357 -4.75 -3.09 -12.24
C MET A 357 -5.77 -2.30 -13.07
N THR A 358 -6.87 -1.83 -12.50
CA THR A 358 -7.89 -1.06 -13.24
C THR A 358 -7.33 0.21 -13.88
N ASP A 359 -6.24 0.76 -13.36
CA ASP A 359 -5.58 1.95 -13.90
C ASP A 359 -4.87 1.72 -15.26
N VAL A 360 -4.69 0.45 -15.67
CA VAL A 360 -4.23 0.11 -17.04
C VAL A 360 -5.12 0.76 -18.11
N SER A 361 -6.41 0.86 -17.87
CA SER A 361 -7.36 1.50 -18.79
C SER A 361 -7.06 2.98 -19.06
N LYS A 362 -6.28 3.64 -18.22
CA LYS A 362 -5.86 5.04 -18.36
C LYS A 362 -4.57 5.18 -19.18
N LEU A 363 -3.93 4.07 -19.57
CA LEU A 363 -2.72 4.08 -20.40
C LEU A 363 -3.08 4.26 -21.86
N HIS A 364 -2.38 5.17 -22.53
CA HIS A 364 -2.49 5.39 -23.97
C HIS A 364 -1.44 4.52 -24.66
N LEU A 365 -1.82 3.28 -25.02
CA LEU A 365 -0.91 2.29 -25.61
C LEU A 365 -0.83 2.37 -27.15
N GLY A 366 -1.42 3.39 -27.75
CA GLY A 366 -1.37 3.60 -29.21
C GLY A 366 -0.01 4.09 -29.72
N ASP A 367 0.78 4.77 -28.89
CA ASP A 367 2.17 5.16 -29.21
C ASP A 367 3.14 4.14 -28.57
N PHE A 368 3.92 3.45 -29.40
CA PHE A 368 4.89 2.47 -28.92
C PHE A 368 5.99 3.08 -28.04
N ALA A 369 6.30 4.35 -28.22
CA ALA A 369 7.26 5.06 -27.38
C ALA A 369 6.74 5.28 -25.93
N ASP A 370 5.43 5.12 -25.70
CA ASP A 370 4.78 5.11 -24.38
C ASP A 370 4.41 3.68 -23.96
N ALA A 371 3.91 2.86 -24.89
CA ALA A 371 3.43 1.52 -24.60
C ALA A 371 4.54 0.59 -24.11
N VAL A 372 5.71 0.61 -24.75
CA VAL A 372 6.83 -0.28 -24.38
C VAL A 372 7.38 0.04 -22.99
N PRO A 373 7.68 1.29 -22.60
CA PRO A 373 8.10 1.61 -21.24
C PRO A 373 7.06 1.23 -20.17
N ALA A 374 5.76 1.47 -20.47
CA ALA A 374 4.69 1.07 -19.57
C ALA A 374 4.63 -0.44 -19.37
N PHE A 375 4.72 -1.20 -20.47
CA PHE A 375 4.74 -2.65 -20.44
C PHE A 375 5.96 -3.18 -19.66
N VAL A 376 7.16 -2.65 -19.93
CA VAL A 376 8.39 -3.02 -19.21
C VAL A 376 8.24 -2.76 -17.71
N CYS A 377 7.71 -1.58 -17.33
CA CYS A 377 7.47 -1.23 -15.95
C CYS A 377 6.51 -2.24 -15.27
N ILE A 378 5.37 -2.54 -15.89
CA ILE A 378 4.34 -3.42 -15.32
C ILE A 378 4.81 -4.88 -15.27
N ALA A 379 5.40 -5.38 -16.36
CA ALA A 379 5.73 -6.79 -16.49
C ALA A 379 6.95 -7.19 -15.64
N LEU A 380 7.97 -6.33 -15.54
CA LEU A 380 9.16 -6.68 -14.79
C LEU A 380 8.92 -6.75 -13.28
N MET A 381 8.02 -5.98 -12.71
CA MET A 381 7.75 -6.02 -11.27
C MET A 381 7.48 -7.44 -10.74
N PRO A 382 6.51 -8.20 -11.25
CA PRO A 382 6.30 -9.58 -10.81
C PRO A 382 7.37 -10.56 -11.32
N LEU A 383 7.93 -10.34 -12.51
CA LEU A 383 8.88 -11.27 -13.12
C LEU A 383 10.26 -11.23 -12.45
N THR A 384 10.70 -10.06 -11.98
CA THR A 384 11.96 -9.90 -11.23
C THR A 384 11.77 -9.94 -9.72
N TYR A 385 10.51 -10.06 -9.27
CA TYR A 385 10.15 -9.95 -7.85
C TYR A 385 10.58 -8.61 -7.22
N SER A 386 10.63 -7.55 -8.02
CA SER A 386 11.16 -6.24 -7.64
C SER A 386 10.37 -5.09 -8.25
N ILE A 387 9.69 -4.31 -7.40
CA ILE A 387 8.99 -3.10 -7.83
C ILE A 387 9.99 -2.06 -8.35
N SER A 388 11.14 -1.92 -7.67
CA SER A 388 12.19 -0.97 -8.08
C SER A 388 12.69 -1.26 -9.49
N ASP A 389 13.01 -2.52 -9.81
CA ASP A 389 13.53 -2.87 -11.13
C ASP A 389 12.50 -2.58 -12.24
N GLY A 390 11.23 -2.82 -11.98
CA GLY A 390 10.16 -2.45 -12.92
C GLY A 390 10.13 -0.96 -13.20
N ILE A 391 10.18 -0.12 -12.15
CA ILE A 391 10.20 1.35 -12.30
C ILE A 391 11.47 1.82 -13.02
N LEU A 392 12.64 1.31 -12.60
CA LEU A 392 13.94 1.70 -13.13
C LEU A 392 14.08 1.35 -14.62
N MET A 393 13.75 0.11 -14.98
CA MET A 393 13.81 -0.36 -16.36
C MET A 393 12.76 0.32 -17.25
N GLY A 394 11.57 0.60 -16.70
CA GLY A 394 10.56 1.40 -17.39
C GLY A 394 11.07 2.81 -17.71
N LEU A 395 11.75 3.49 -16.76
CA LEU A 395 12.31 4.82 -16.97
C LEU A 395 13.48 4.81 -17.97
N ILE A 396 14.41 3.85 -17.85
CA ILE A 396 15.52 3.69 -18.79
C ILE A 396 14.97 3.47 -20.19
N THR A 397 14.01 2.56 -20.35
CA THR A 397 13.37 2.27 -21.65
C THR A 397 12.68 3.52 -22.23
N TYR A 398 11.98 4.29 -21.40
CA TYR A 398 11.34 5.54 -21.81
C TYR A 398 12.36 6.53 -22.38
N VAL A 399 13.44 6.78 -21.63
CA VAL A 399 14.48 7.74 -22.04
C VAL A 399 15.16 7.29 -23.33
N LEU A 400 15.56 6.02 -23.43
CA LEU A 400 16.20 5.50 -24.61
C LEU A 400 15.31 5.57 -25.86
N LEU A 401 14.04 5.15 -25.75
CA LEU A 401 13.12 5.19 -26.89
C LEU A 401 12.85 6.63 -27.36
N ARG A 402 12.73 7.60 -26.44
CA ARG A 402 12.57 9.02 -26.81
C ARG A 402 13.81 9.56 -27.55
N ILE A 403 15.03 9.17 -27.10
CA ILE A 403 16.27 9.56 -27.78
C ILE A 403 16.30 8.95 -29.20
N PHE A 404 16.12 7.63 -29.33
CA PHE A 404 16.20 6.95 -30.62
C PHE A 404 15.06 7.34 -31.58
N ALA A 405 13.88 7.70 -31.05
CA ALA A 405 12.77 8.22 -31.87
C ALA A 405 12.93 9.71 -32.26
N GLY A 406 14.02 10.37 -31.87
CA GLY A 406 14.23 11.79 -32.15
C GLY A 406 13.37 12.76 -31.32
N ARG A 407 12.69 12.25 -30.27
CA ARG A 407 11.78 13.01 -29.40
C ARG A 407 12.47 13.53 -28.14
N TYR A 408 13.75 13.88 -28.22
CA TYR A 408 14.56 14.32 -27.06
C TYR A 408 14.02 15.58 -26.37
N ARG A 409 13.21 16.41 -27.06
CA ARG A 409 12.57 17.61 -26.49
C ARG A 409 11.51 17.29 -25.42
N GLU A 410 11.00 16.07 -25.39
CA GLU A 410 10.03 15.61 -24.39
C GLU A 410 10.71 15.16 -23.08
N LEU A 411 12.05 15.02 -23.09
CA LEU A 411 12.83 14.61 -21.94
C LEU A 411 13.14 15.79 -21.02
N LYS A 412 12.79 15.66 -19.75
CA LYS A 412 13.21 16.61 -18.71
C LYS A 412 14.57 16.19 -18.15
N LEU A 413 15.41 17.15 -17.79
CA LEU A 413 16.76 16.88 -17.27
C LEU A 413 16.74 15.89 -16.09
N GLY A 414 15.77 16.01 -15.18
CA GLY A 414 15.63 15.10 -14.04
C GLY A 414 15.41 13.63 -14.44
N MET A 415 14.69 13.36 -15.54
CA MET A 415 14.51 12.00 -16.05
C MET A 415 15.81 11.40 -16.57
N ILE A 416 16.60 12.22 -17.29
CA ILE A 416 17.89 11.78 -17.85
C ILE A 416 18.86 11.48 -16.71
N VAL A 417 18.96 12.36 -15.71
CA VAL A 417 19.83 12.15 -14.55
C VAL A 417 19.46 10.87 -13.81
N LEU A 418 18.17 10.65 -13.54
CA LEU A 418 17.70 9.43 -12.89
C LEU A 418 18.02 8.19 -13.74
N ALA A 419 17.73 8.22 -15.05
CA ALA A 419 18.02 7.09 -15.94
C ALA A 419 19.52 6.75 -15.97
N VAL A 420 20.40 7.77 -16.01
CA VAL A 420 21.86 7.59 -15.95
C VAL A 420 22.30 6.98 -14.63
N LEU A 421 21.79 7.48 -13.50
CA LEU A 421 22.09 6.91 -12.18
C LEU A 421 21.69 5.44 -12.09
N PHE A 422 20.55 5.07 -12.70
CA PHE A 422 20.06 3.69 -12.70
C PHE A 422 20.84 2.78 -13.64
N VAL A 423 21.27 3.29 -14.81
CA VAL A 423 22.19 2.55 -15.67
C VAL A 423 23.52 2.28 -14.96
N LEU A 424 24.05 3.28 -14.25
CA LEU A 424 25.26 3.12 -13.44
C LEU A 424 25.07 2.06 -12.34
N LYS A 425 23.89 2.02 -11.69
CA LYS A 425 23.58 0.95 -10.74
C LYS A 425 23.78 -0.44 -11.36
N TYR A 426 23.16 -0.70 -12.53
CA TYR A 426 23.26 -2.02 -13.17
C TYR A 426 24.63 -2.31 -13.82
N ALA A 427 25.44 -1.27 -14.06
CA ALA A 427 26.78 -1.43 -14.63
C ALA A 427 27.85 -1.73 -13.57
N PHE A 428 27.64 -1.31 -12.32
CA PHE A 428 28.63 -1.40 -11.24
C PHE A 428 28.20 -2.27 -10.06
N LEU A 429 26.98 -2.82 -10.07
CA LEU A 429 26.47 -3.84 -9.16
C LEU A 429 26.17 -5.13 -9.92
#